data_1185248623b6274f9fa0106ec5cfc23b
#
_entry.id   1185248623b6274f9fa0106ec5cfc23b
#
_cell.length_a   1.000
_cell.length_b   1.000
_cell.length_c   1.000
_cell.angle_alpha   90.00
_cell.angle_beta   90.00
_cell.angle_gamma   90.00
#
_symmetry.space_group_name_H-M   'P 1'
#
loop_
_entity.id
_entity.type
_entity.pdbx_description
1 polymer ?
#
loop_
_entity_poly.entity_id
_entity_poly.type
_entity_poly.pdbx_seq_one_letter_code
_entity_poly.pdbx_strand_id
1 'polypeptide(L)'
;ITGKGRCNLTNNCEVEELMKHVVTNPKFLYSAFYNCNAQDVMQFFEQNGLELKTERGNRVFPASDHSSDVIKTLEQALNKRKVTVRLHHTVTRILTEPVHDRMQDQMRVTGICVKDEKGLQKQEHFDAVIVATGGLSYERTGSTGDGLKFARDLGLQVTECLPSLVPFEIEEDFCRELMGLSLRNVTLSCYTKKKNKDKLLYQEQGE
;
A
#
# COMPACT_ATOMS: atom_id res chain seq x y z
N ILE A 1 -1.23 6.87 -5.53
CA ILE A 1 -1.51 8.28 -5.21
C ILE A 1 -2.93 8.35 -4.67
N THR A 2 -3.06 8.44 -3.37
CA THR A 2 -4.33 8.49 -2.64
C THR A 2 -4.46 9.81 -1.87
N GLY A 3 -5.53 10.03 -1.12
CA GLY A 3 -5.69 11.28 -0.35
C GLY A 3 -6.21 12.46 -1.17
N LYS A 4 -7.20 12.22 -2.05
CA LYS A 4 -7.88 13.26 -2.86
C LYS A 4 -6.91 14.13 -3.67
N GLY A 5 -5.88 13.51 -4.29
CA GLY A 5 -4.88 14.20 -5.11
C GLY A 5 -3.67 14.77 -4.35
N ARG A 6 -3.67 14.70 -3.02
CA ARG A 6 -2.58 15.25 -2.18
C ARG A 6 -1.46 14.28 -1.87
N CYS A 7 -1.72 12.98 -1.86
CA CYS A 7 -0.84 11.89 -1.45
C CYS A 7 -0.46 11.91 0.04
N ASN A 8 -1.23 11.20 0.87
CA ASN A 8 -0.82 10.92 2.24
C ASN A 8 0.38 9.95 2.22
N LEU A 9 1.57 10.42 2.61
CA LEU A 9 2.83 9.67 2.53
C LEU A 9 2.96 8.65 3.65
N THR A 10 2.71 9.10 4.87
CA THR A 10 2.85 8.30 6.08
C THR A 10 2.04 8.92 7.22
N ASN A 11 2.09 8.30 8.38
CA ASN A 11 1.59 8.86 9.64
C ASN A 11 2.79 9.11 10.56
N ASN A 12 2.95 10.34 11.03
CA ASN A 12 4.05 10.76 11.89
C ASN A 12 3.82 10.27 13.34
N CYS A 13 3.94 8.97 13.54
CA CYS A 13 3.82 8.33 14.85
C CYS A 13 4.94 7.32 15.06
N GLU A 14 5.14 6.93 16.31
CA GLU A 14 6.08 5.89 16.69
C GLU A 14 5.61 4.51 16.18
N VAL A 15 6.55 3.60 16.00
CA VAL A 15 6.26 2.24 15.48
C VAL A 15 5.26 1.50 16.36
N GLU A 16 5.37 1.65 17.68
CA GLU A 16 4.47 1.04 18.67
C GLU A 16 3.02 1.49 18.50
N GLU A 17 2.80 2.76 18.16
CA GLU A 17 1.47 3.30 17.90
C GLU A 17 0.94 2.78 16.55
N LEU A 18 1.76 2.81 15.52
CA LEU A 18 1.41 2.27 14.20
C LEU A 18 1.00 0.80 14.29
N MET A 19 1.73 0.00 15.08
CA MET A 19 1.44 -1.42 15.27
C MET A 19 0.09 -1.70 15.91
N LYS A 20 -0.43 -0.80 16.76
CA LYS A 20 -1.78 -0.94 17.36
C LYS A 20 -2.89 -0.85 16.32
N HIS A 21 -2.65 -0.16 15.20
CA HIS A 21 -3.61 0.01 14.11
C HIS A 21 -3.56 -1.13 13.08
N VAL A 22 -2.63 -2.07 13.20
CA VAL A 22 -2.58 -3.25 12.34
C VAL A 22 -3.54 -4.31 12.88
N VAL A 23 -4.69 -4.46 12.23
CA VAL A 23 -5.81 -5.29 12.72
C VAL A 23 -5.46 -6.77 12.77
N THR A 24 -4.71 -7.28 11.79
CA THR A 24 -4.42 -8.71 11.67
C THR A 24 -2.92 -8.95 11.56
N ASN A 25 -2.41 -9.87 12.37
CA ASN A 25 -1.02 -10.32 12.36
C ASN A 25 0.03 -9.19 12.39
N PRO A 26 -0.04 -8.21 13.33
CA PRO A 26 0.90 -7.09 13.39
C PRO A 26 2.36 -7.54 13.48
N LYS A 27 2.64 -8.66 14.13
CA LYS A 27 4.02 -9.18 14.29
C LYS A 27 4.75 -9.42 12.97
N PHE A 28 4.01 -9.71 11.89
CA PHE A 28 4.58 -9.89 10.56
C PHE A 28 5.27 -8.63 10.04
N LEU A 29 4.75 -7.45 10.39
CA LEU A 29 5.27 -6.16 9.94
C LEU A 29 6.33 -5.55 10.86
N TYR A 30 6.58 -6.18 12.01
CA TYR A 30 7.47 -5.65 13.03
C TYR A 30 8.85 -5.27 12.47
N SER A 31 9.51 -6.24 11.84
CA SER A 31 10.84 -6.02 11.25
C SER A 31 10.82 -4.94 10.17
N ALA A 32 9.78 -4.89 9.33
CA ALA A 32 9.69 -3.90 8.28
C ALA A 32 9.58 -2.47 8.84
N PHE A 33 8.71 -2.24 9.82
CA PHE A 33 8.51 -0.91 10.39
C PHE A 33 9.65 -0.43 11.29
N TYR A 34 10.38 -1.35 11.94
CA TYR A 34 11.57 -0.95 12.69
C TYR A 34 12.79 -0.69 11.78
N ASN A 35 12.84 -1.29 10.58
CA ASN A 35 13.90 -1.03 9.60
C ASN A 35 13.60 0.17 8.70
N CYS A 36 12.34 0.55 8.54
CA CYS A 36 11.91 1.71 7.76
C CYS A 36 10.63 2.30 8.38
N ASN A 37 10.80 3.22 9.30
CA ASN A 37 9.72 3.83 10.05
C ASN A 37 9.18 5.11 9.38
N ALA A 38 8.22 5.78 10.00
CA ALA A 38 7.63 7.00 9.46
C ALA A 38 8.65 8.13 9.31
N GLN A 39 9.60 8.24 10.23
CA GLN A 39 10.64 9.26 10.19
C GLN A 39 11.62 9.01 9.03
N ASP A 40 11.98 7.75 8.77
CA ASP A 40 12.81 7.38 7.64
C ASP A 40 12.15 7.76 6.30
N VAL A 41 10.84 7.52 6.20
CA VAL A 41 10.05 7.92 5.02
C VAL A 41 10.06 9.45 4.86
N MET A 42 9.78 10.20 5.91
CA MET A 42 9.80 11.66 5.88
C MET A 42 11.17 12.19 5.49
N GLN A 43 12.22 11.71 6.15
CA GLN A 43 13.60 12.09 5.89
C GLN A 43 14.01 11.80 4.43
N PHE A 44 13.59 10.66 3.88
CA PHE A 44 13.86 10.33 2.48
C PHE A 44 13.31 11.40 1.53
N PHE A 45 12.06 11.83 1.72
CA PHE A 45 11.44 12.83 0.86
C PHE A 45 12.05 14.21 1.05
N GLU A 46 12.30 14.63 2.28
CA GLU A 46 12.93 15.92 2.60
C GLU A 46 14.36 16.02 2.06
N GLN A 47 15.17 14.96 2.20
CA GLN A 47 16.51 14.90 1.63
C GLN A 47 16.53 14.91 0.09
N ASN A 48 15.43 14.53 -0.54
CA ASN A 48 15.26 14.64 -1.99
C ASN A 48 14.53 15.94 -2.42
N GLY A 49 14.36 16.90 -1.49
CA GLY A 49 13.88 18.24 -1.78
C GLY A 49 12.37 18.41 -1.77
N LEU A 50 11.61 17.46 -1.19
CA LEU A 50 10.17 17.60 -0.99
C LEU A 50 9.89 18.13 0.41
N GLU A 51 9.35 19.33 0.51
CA GLU A 51 8.88 19.89 1.78
C GLU A 51 7.60 19.17 2.23
N LEU A 52 7.56 18.76 3.49
CA LEU A 52 6.45 18.02 4.09
C LEU A 52 5.75 18.85 5.15
N LYS A 53 4.47 18.54 5.38
CA LYS A 53 3.67 19.02 6.52
C LYS A 53 2.95 17.88 7.19
N THR A 54 2.86 17.98 8.53
CA THR A 54 2.05 17.07 9.34
C THR A 54 0.73 17.76 9.69
N GLU A 55 -0.37 17.14 9.34
CA GLU A 55 -1.72 17.61 9.66
C GLU A 55 -2.30 16.83 10.86
N ARG A 56 -3.51 17.21 11.27
CA ARG A 56 -4.26 16.54 12.33
C ARG A 56 -4.33 15.03 12.10
N GLY A 57 -4.20 14.24 13.18
CA GLY A 57 -4.12 12.80 13.12
C GLY A 57 -2.76 12.30 12.61
N ASN A 58 -1.73 13.14 12.73
CA ASN A 58 -0.34 12.84 12.34
C ASN A 58 -0.17 12.46 10.86
N ARG A 59 -1.12 12.82 10.00
CA ARG A 59 -1.06 12.55 8.56
C ARG A 59 -0.02 13.45 7.88
N VAL A 60 0.87 12.85 7.10
CA VAL A 60 1.96 13.57 6.44
C VAL A 60 1.65 13.73 4.94
N PHE A 61 1.69 14.98 4.48
CA PHE A 61 1.46 15.36 3.10
C PHE A 61 2.60 16.23 2.56
N PRO A 62 2.77 16.33 1.23
CA PRO A 62 3.60 17.38 0.67
C PRO A 62 3.04 18.76 1.05
N ALA A 63 3.91 19.71 1.37
CA ALA A 63 3.49 21.06 1.75
C ALA A 63 2.65 21.76 0.67
N SER A 64 2.92 21.43 -0.58
CA SER A 64 2.19 21.93 -1.77
C SER A 64 0.77 21.37 -1.93
N ASP A 65 0.41 20.32 -1.22
CA ASP A 65 -0.83 19.54 -1.44
C ASP A 65 -0.97 18.90 -2.84
N HIS A 66 0.14 18.79 -3.59
CA HIS A 66 0.12 18.19 -4.92
C HIS A 66 0.86 16.85 -4.96
N SER A 67 0.13 15.77 -5.25
CA SER A 67 0.71 14.43 -5.41
C SER A 67 1.74 14.33 -6.55
N SER A 68 1.68 15.25 -7.54
CA SER A 68 2.66 15.34 -8.61
C SER A 68 4.07 15.62 -8.10
N ASP A 69 4.22 16.36 -6.99
CA ASP A 69 5.52 16.67 -6.44
C ASP A 69 6.16 15.44 -5.78
N VAL A 70 5.35 14.57 -5.19
CA VAL A 70 5.80 13.25 -4.71
C VAL A 70 6.35 12.41 -5.87
N ILE A 71 5.63 12.38 -7.00
CA ILE A 71 6.07 11.64 -8.20
C ILE A 71 7.39 12.20 -8.71
N LYS A 72 7.50 13.52 -8.88
CA LYS A 72 8.72 14.17 -9.36
C LYS A 72 9.92 13.87 -8.45
N THR A 73 9.70 13.89 -7.13
CA THR A 73 10.76 13.57 -6.15
C THR A 73 11.25 12.13 -6.31
N LEU A 74 10.33 11.17 -6.46
CA LEU A 74 10.69 9.77 -6.70
C LEU A 74 11.41 9.60 -8.04
N GLU A 75 10.94 10.22 -9.12
CA GLU A 75 11.59 10.20 -10.44
C GLU A 75 13.01 10.75 -10.37
N GLN A 76 13.21 11.86 -9.69
CA GLN A 76 14.54 12.44 -9.48
C GLN A 76 15.46 11.51 -8.69
N ALA A 77 14.94 10.87 -7.63
CA ALA A 77 15.69 9.92 -6.83
C ALA A 77 16.11 8.67 -7.63
N LEU A 78 15.23 8.17 -8.51
CA LEU A 78 15.52 7.06 -9.42
C LEU A 78 16.57 7.47 -10.48
N ASN A 79 16.41 8.64 -11.08
CA ASN A 79 17.34 9.16 -12.10
C ASN A 79 18.75 9.36 -11.53
N LYS A 80 18.87 9.90 -10.32
CA LYS A 80 20.17 10.06 -9.62
C LYS A 80 20.89 8.71 -9.45
N ARG A 81 20.11 7.62 -9.28
CA ARG A 81 20.64 6.26 -9.10
C ARG A 81 20.72 5.47 -10.40
N LYS A 82 20.47 6.12 -11.55
CA LYS A 82 20.47 5.51 -12.89
C LYS A 82 19.54 4.28 -12.99
N VAL A 83 18.41 4.31 -12.29
CA VAL A 83 17.38 3.28 -12.37
C VAL A 83 16.58 3.46 -13.65
N THR A 84 16.48 2.42 -14.47
CA THR A 84 15.67 2.44 -15.69
C THR A 84 14.21 2.17 -15.35
N VAL A 85 13.34 3.15 -15.61
CA VAL A 85 11.89 3.01 -15.48
C VAL A 85 11.29 2.75 -16.87
N ARG A 86 10.53 1.67 -17.00
CA ARG A 86 9.84 1.33 -18.24
C ARG A 86 8.33 1.38 -18.02
N LEU A 87 7.70 2.40 -18.58
CA LEU A 87 6.24 2.55 -18.59
C LEU A 87 5.62 1.67 -19.67
N HIS A 88 4.34 1.36 -19.54
CA HIS A 88 3.58 0.53 -20.47
C HIS A 88 4.16 -0.89 -20.69
N HIS A 89 4.85 -1.38 -19.68
CA HIS A 89 5.37 -2.73 -19.63
C HIS A 89 4.71 -3.50 -18.50
N THR A 90 4.10 -4.63 -18.83
CA THR A 90 3.41 -5.47 -17.85
C THR A 90 4.20 -6.76 -17.64
N VAL A 91 4.60 -7.03 -16.40
CA VAL A 91 5.16 -8.32 -16.03
C VAL A 91 4.02 -9.34 -15.99
N THR A 92 4.17 -10.43 -16.73
CA THR A 92 3.13 -11.47 -16.83
C THR A 92 3.47 -12.75 -16.06
N ARG A 93 4.76 -12.98 -15.79
CA ARG A 93 5.25 -14.15 -15.05
C ARG A 93 6.65 -13.91 -14.48
N ILE A 94 6.93 -14.52 -13.34
CA ILE A 94 8.28 -14.67 -12.80
C ILE A 94 8.88 -15.97 -13.34
N LEU A 95 10.11 -15.92 -13.84
CA LEU A 95 10.84 -17.06 -14.36
C LEU A 95 11.63 -17.71 -13.22
N THR A 96 11.58 -19.04 -13.18
CA THR A 96 12.32 -19.84 -12.19
C THR A 96 12.94 -21.06 -12.83
N GLU A 97 14.03 -21.53 -12.25
CA GLU A 97 14.73 -22.77 -12.60
C GLU A 97 14.89 -23.65 -11.36
N PRO A 98 14.81 -24.97 -11.51
CA PRO A 98 15.14 -25.87 -10.40
C PRO A 98 16.63 -25.78 -10.08
N VAL A 99 16.95 -25.71 -8.79
CA VAL A 99 18.31 -25.82 -8.30
C VAL A 99 18.47 -27.24 -7.77
N HIS A 100 19.26 -28.03 -8.47
CA HIS A 100 19.59 -29.39 -8.01
C HIS A 100 20.63 -29.31 -6.88
N ASP A 101 20.17 -29.05 -5.68
CA ASP A 101 21.00 -29.25 -4.49
C ASP A 101 20.64 -30.60 -3.86
N ARG A 102 21.65 -31.30 -3.35
CA ARG A 102 21.53 -32.68 -2.85
C ARG A 102 20.55 -32.86 -1.69
N MET A 103 20.00 -31.79 -1.15
CA MET A 103 19.14 -31.83 0.05
C MET A 103 17.72 -31.28 -0.11
N GLN A 104 17.41 -30.46 -1.12
CA GLN A 104 16.04 -29.91 -1.32
C GLN A 104 15.85 -29.50 -2.77
N ASP A 105 14.66 -29.81 -3.33
CA ASP A 105 14.18 -29.24 -4.59
C ASP A 105 13.83 -27.77 -4.37
N GLN A 106 14.78 -26.88 -4.62
CA GLN A 106 14.57 -25.44 -4.53
C GLN A 106 14.40 -24.84 -5.92
N MET A 107 13.56 -23.82 -6.03
CA MET A 107 13.42 -23.01 -7.24
C MET A 107 14.16 -21.69 -7.06
N ARG A 108 14.98 -21.32 -8.03
CA ARG A 108 15.67 -20.05 -8.08
C ARG A 108 15.01 -19.15 -9.10
N VAL A 109 14.75 -17.91 -8.74
CA VAL A 109 14.28 -16.88 -9.68
C VAL A 109 15.41 -16.54 -10.64
N THR A 110 15.09 -16.48 -11.94
CA THR A 110 16.05 -16.19 -13.02
C THR A 110 15.66 -14.99 -13.86
N GLY A 111 14.44 -14.46 -13.68
CA GLY A 111 13.99 -13.31 -14.45
C GLY A 111 12.47 -13.15 -14.47
N ILE A 112 12.00 -12.49 -15.51
CA ILE A 112 10.59 -12.16 -15.71
C ILE A 112 10.17 -12.33 -17.17
N CYS A 113 8.89 -12.59 -17.43
CA CYS A 113 8.25 -12.35 -18.72
C CYS A 113 7.61 -10.97 -18.70
N VAL A 114 7.91 -10.15 -19.70
CA VAL A 114 7.37 -8.80 -19.85
C VAL A 114 6.61 -8.70 -21.18
N LYS A 115 5.46 -8.05 -21.14
CA LYS A 115 4.67 -7.67 -22.31
C LYS A 115 4.72 -6.16 -22.48
N ASP A 116 5.13 -5.68 -23.63
CA ASP A 116 5.14 -4.27 -23.98
C ASP A 116 3.75 -3.75 -24.43
N GLU A 117 3.65 -2.46 -24.71
CA GLU A 117 2.41 -1.80 -25.18
C GLU A 117 1.88 -2.36 -26.51
N LYS A 118 2.75 -2.94 -27.33
CA LYS A 118 2.39 -3.59 -28.63
C LYS A 118 1.96 -5.04 -28.45
N GLY A 119 1.98 -5.54 -27.22
CA GLY A 119 1.63 -6.92 -26.91
C GLY A 119 2.76 -7.93 -27.11
N LEU A 120 3.96 -7.50 -27.49
CA LEU A 120 5.10 -8.37 -27.67
C LEU A 120 5.62 -8.84 -26.32
N GLN A 121 5.71 -10.15 -26.14
CA GLN A 121 6.28 -10.77 -24.95
C GLN A 121 7.77 -11.06 -25.12
N LYS A 122 8.54 -10.76 -24.08
CA LYS A 122 9.97 -11.06 -23.99
C LYS A 122 10.29 -11.66 -22.61
N GLN A 123 11.27 -12.53 -22.58
CA GLN A 123 11.89 -12.99 -21.35
C GLN A 123 13.13 -12.15 -21.08
N GLU A 124 13.28 -11.72 -19.84
CA GLU A 124 14.43 -10.93 -19.38
C GLU A 124 14.98 -11.57 -18.12
N HIS A 125 16.30 -11.74 -18.08
CA HIS A 125 16.98 -12.40 -16.96
C HIS A 125 17.51 -11.39 -15.97
N PHE A 126 17.35 -11.71 -14.68
CA PHE A 126 17.79 -10.90 -13.55
C PHE A 126 18.24 -11.78 -12.42
N ASP A 127 19.19 -11.31 -11.63
CA ASP A 127 19.70 -12.00 -10.45
C ASP A 127 18.70 -12.04 -9.30
N ALA A 128 17.82 -11.02 -9.24
CA ALA A 128 16.76 -10.91 -8.24
C ALA A 128 15.55 -10.14 -8.79
N VAL A 129 14.38 -10.44 -8.27
CA VAL A 129 13.11 -9.76 -8.61
C VAL A 129 12.42 -9.32 -7.33
N ILE A 130 12.09 -8.02 -7.25
CA ILE A 130 11.27 -7.46 -6.16
C ILE A 130 9.86 -7.27 -6.69
N VAL A 131 8.89 -7.93 -6.05
CA VAL A 131 7.46 -7.79 -6.38
C VAL A 131 6.87 -6.68 -5.53
N ALA A 132 6.57 -5.54 -6.15
CA ALA A 132 6.02 -4.34 -5.49
C ALA A 132 4.78 -3.83 -6.24
N THR A 133 3.89 -4.75 -6.65
CA THR A 133 2.76 -4.48 -7.54
C THR A 133 1.52 -3.94 -6.84
N GLY A 134 1.57 -3.74 -5.53
CA GLY A 134 0.41 -3.36 -4.73
C GLY A 134 -0.57 -4.53 -4.50
N GLY A 135 -1.74 -4.21 -3.97
CA GLY A 135 -2.80 -5.18 -3.66
C GLY A 135 -3.95 -5.17 -4.67
N LEU A 136 -5.20 -5.20 -4.13
CA LEU A 136 -6.44 -5.24 -4.91
C LEU A 136 -7.26 -3.94 -4.80
N SER A 137 -6.78 -2.95 -4.06
CA SER A 137 -7.47 -1.68 -3.89
C SER A 137 -7.09 -0.70 -5.00
N TYR A 138 -8.07 0.04 -5.54
CA TYR A 138 -7.87 1.01 -6.62
C TYR A 138 -7.26 0.41 -7.90
N GLU A 139 -7.90 -0.58 -8.46
CA GLU A 139 -7.48 -1.29 -9.68
C GLU A 139 -7.09 -0.34 -10.83
N ARG A 140 -7.81 0.78 -10.99
CA ARG A 140 -7.50 1.82 -12.00
C ARG A 140 -6.10 2.45 -11.85
N THR A 141 -5.46 2.30 -10.70
CA THR A 141 -4.10 2.78 -10.44
C THR A 141 -3.03 1.70 -10.61
N GLY A 142 -3.40 0.51 -11.09
CA GLY A 142 -2.51 -0.61 -11.35
C GLY A 142 -2.45 -1.67 -10.25
N SER A 143 -3.24 -1.53 -9.18
CA SER A 143 -3.29 -2.52 -8.08
C SER A 143 -4.25 -3.66 -8.44
N THR A 144 -3.85 -4.50 -9.40
CA THR A 144 -4.67 -5.58 -9.99
C THR A 144 -4.48 -6.94 -9.32
N GLY A 145 -3.65 -7.01 -8.28
CA GLY A 145 -3.37 -8.25 -7.55
C GLY A 145 -2.33 -9.17 -8.21
N ASP A 146 -1.55 -8.65 -9.15
CA ASP A 146 -0.55 -9.44 -9.89
C ASP A 146 0.45 -10.12 -8.97
N GLY A 147 0.88 -9.46 -7.89
CA GLY A 147 1.79 -10.08 -6.91
C GLY A 147 1.20 -11.31 -6.23
N LEU A 148 -0.10 -11.28 -5.93
CA LEU A 148 -0.81 -12.44 -5.36
C LEU A 148 -0.89 -13.59 -6.37
N LYS A 149 -1.10 -13.25 -7.64
CA LYS A 149 -1.08 -14.24 -8.74
C LYS A 149 0.31 -14.86 -8.86
N PHE A 150 1.37 -14.05 -8.91
CA PHE A 150 2.75 -14.56 -9.01
C PHE A 150 3.10 -15.47 -7.83
N ALA A 151 2.66 -15.13 -6.62
CA ALA A 151 2.87 -15.97 -5.46
C ALA A 151 2.20 -17.35 -5.62
N ARG A 152 0.95 -17.41 -6.10
CA ARG A 152 0.26 -18.68 -6.38
C ARG A 152 0.94 -19.46 -7.48
N ASP A 153 1.34 -18.80 -8.58
CA ASP A 153 2.01 -19.43 -9.72
C ASP A 153 3.36 -20.06 -9.30
N LEU A 154 4.00 -19.50 -8.25
CA LEU A 154 5.22 -20.03 -7.65
C LEU A 154 4.97 -21.09 -6.57
N GLY A 155 3.72 -21.50 -6.35
CA GLY A 155 3.36 -22.50 -5.35
C GLY A 155 3.33 -21.99 -3.91
N LEU A 156 3.39 -20.66 -3.70
CA LEU A 156 3.28 -20.09 -2.36
C LEU A 156 1.82 -20.06 -1.89
N GLN A 157 1.64 -20.27 -0.59
CA GLN A 157 0.33 -20.15 0.03
C GLN A 157 -0.09 -18.69 0.10
N VAL A 158 -1.24 -18.36 -0.46
CA VAL A 158 -1.83 -17.02 -0.42
C VAL A 158 -3.15 -17.09 0.33
N THR A 159 -3.25 -16.34 1.41
CA THR A 159 -4.49 -16.22 2.20
C THR A 159 -5.57 -15.49 1.41
N GLU A 160 -6.84 -15.74 1.75
CA GLU A 160 -7.95 -15.00 1.16
C GLU A 160 -7.84 -13.51 1.45
N CYS A 161 -8.04 -12.69 0.42
CA CYS A 161 -8.05 -11.24 0.55
C CYS A 161 -9.47 -10.78 0.86
N LEU A 162 -9.65 -10.17 2.01
CA LEU A 162 -10.91 -9.59 2.44
C LEU A 162 -10.85 -8.05 2.35
N PRO A 163 -11.97 -7.37 2.12
CA PRO A 163 -12.02 -5.91 2.15
C PRO A 163 -11.63 -5.38 3.54
N SER A 164 -10.75 -4.38 3.58
CA SER A 164 -10.36 -3.70 4.82
C SER A 164 -11.25 -2.49 5.12
N LEU A 165 -11.66 -1.77 4.07
CA LEU A 165 -12.59 -0.64 4.16
C LEU A 165 -13.79 -0.92 3.28
N VAL A 166 -14.98 -0.84 3.87
CA VAL A 166 -16.26 -1.04 3.18
C VAL A 166 -17.23 0.09 3.55
N PRO A 167 -18.13 0.50 2.65
CA PRO A 167 -19.23 1.40 3.03
C PRO A 167 -20.19 0.69 3.98
N PHE A 168 -20.84 1.47 4.85
CA PHE A 168 -21.95 0.98 5.65
C PHE A 168 -23.27 1.17 4.89
N GLU A 169 -24.15 0.19 4.97
CA GLU A 169 -25.57 0.37 4.70
C GLU A 169 -26.22 0.82 6.00
N ILE A 170 -27.01 1.89 5.93
CA ILE A 170 -27.68 2.50 7.08
C ILE A 170 -29.18 2.24 6.93
N GLU A 171 -29.85 1.91 8.03
CA GLU A 171 -31.28 1.59 8.03
C GLU A 171 -32.15 2.86 7.80
N GLU A 172 -31.63 4.02 8.23
CA GLU A 172 -32.35 5.29 8.14
C GLU A 172 -32.24 5.91 6.74
N ASP A 173 -33.33 6.51 6.28
CA ASP A 173 -33.41 7.09 4.93
C ASP A 173 -32.68 8.43 4.77
N PHE A 174 -32.38 9.14 5.85
CA PHE A 174 -31.76 10.48 5.78
C PHE A 174 -30.40 10.52 5.09
N CYS A 175 -29.67 9.39 5.06
CA CYS A 175 -28.36 9.35 4.41
C CYS A 175 -28.41 9.62 2.91
N ARG A 176 -29.55 9.40 2.24
CA ARG A 176 -29.72 9.76 0.83
C ARG A 176 -29.71 11.27 0.61
N GLU A 177 -30.29 12.01 1.56
CA GLU A 177 -30.30 13.47 1.54
C GLU A 177 -28.94 14.09 1.82
N LEU A 178 -28.05 13.34 2.50
CA LEU A 178 -26.70 13.75 2.85
C LEU A 178 -25.64 13.33 1.82
N MET A 179 -26.05 12.87 0.64
CA MET A 179 -25.10 12.44 -0.40
C MET A 179 -24.11 13.55 -0.75
N GLY A 180 -22.81 13.26 -0.65
CA GLY A 180 -21.74 14.22 -0.91
C GLY A 180 -21.33 15.08 0.29
N LEU A 181 -22.03 14.98 1.43
CA LEU A 181 -21.63 15.66 2.66
C LEU A 181 -20.34 15.02 3.23
N SER A 182 -19.32 15.84 3.44
CA SER A 182 -18.12 15.46 4.20
C SER A 182 -18.18 16.15 5.56
N LEU A 183 -18.27 15.35 6.61
CA LEU A 183 -18.23 15.85 7.98
C LEU A 183 -16.78 16.19 8.35
N ARG A 184 -16.62 17.27 9.12
CA ARG A 184 -15.30 17.70 9.60
C ARG A 184 -15.30 17.79 11.13
N ASN A 185 -14.19 17.42 11.73
CA ASN A 185 -14.00 17.47 13.17
C ASN A 185 -15.06 16.68 13.95
N VAL A 186 -15.36 15.49 13.48
CA VAL A 186 -16.34 14.60 14.11
C VAL A 186 -15.66 13.52 14.94
N THR A 187 -16.38 13.05 15.95
CA THR A 187 -16.02 11.82 16.67
C THR A 187 -17.04 10.75 16.31
N LEU A 188 -16.56 9.66 15.72
CA LEU A 188 -17.37 8.48 15.45
C LEU A 188 -17.25 7.51 16.61
N SER A 189 -18.39 7.11 17.18
CA SER A 189 -18.42 6.14 18.28
C SER A 189 -19.30 4.96 17.89
N CYS A 190 -18.76 3.76 17.96
CA CYS A 190 -19.49 2.52 17.70
C CYS A 190 -19.87 1.84 19.00
N TYR A 191 -21.13 1.47 19.13
CA TYR A 191 -21.67 0.80 20.33
C TYR A 191 -22.27 -0.57 19.98
N THR A 192 -22.23 -1.47 20.94
CA THR A 192 -23.01 -2.73 20.90
C THR A 192 -23.98 -2.77 22.07
N LYS A 193 -25.16 -3.32 21.84
CA LYS A 193 -26.14 -3.57 22.89
C LYS A 193 -25.81 -4.89 23.60
N LYS A 194 -25.47 -4.85 24.87
CA LYS A 194 -25.27 -6.01 25.70
C LYS A 194 -26.14 -5.89 26.95
N LYS A 195 -27.14 -6.78 27.13
CA LYS A 195 -28.07 -6.79 28.28
C LYS A 195 -28.75 -5.41 28.52
N ASN A 196 -29.30 -4.81 27.47
CA ASN A 196 -29.96 -3.48 27.51
C ASN A 196 -29.06 -2.29 27.92
N LYS A 197 -27.73 -2.45 27.84
CA LYS A 197 -26.78 -1.36 28.04
C LYS A 197 -25.92 -1.18 26.80
N ASP A 198 -25.73 0.04 26.38
CA ASP A 198 -24.83 0.38 25.29
C ASP A 198 -23.37 0.26 25.81
N LYS A 199 -22.59 -0.58 25.14
CA LYS A 199 -21.16 -0.72 25.41
C LYS A 199 -20.39 -0.10 24.25
N LEU A 200 -19.56 0.89 24.53
CA LEU A 200 -18.65 1.45 23.56
C LEU A 200 -17.66 0.35 23.11
N LEU A 201 -17.57 0.13 21.79
CA LEU A 201 -16.63 -0.78 21.17
C LEU A 201 -15.41 -0.05 20.63
N TYR A 202 -15.65 1.07 19.98
CA TYR A 202 -14.64 1.82 19.26
C TYR A 202 -15.02 3.29 19.18
N GLN A 203 -14.04 4.16 19.26
CA GLN A 203 -14.22 5.59 19.10
C GLN A 203 -13.00 6.17 18.36
N GLU A 204 -13.26 6.96 17.35
CA GLU A 204 -12.22 7.61 16.55
C GLU A 204 -12.64 9.04 16.20
N GLN A 205 -11.66 9.92 16.10
CA GLN A 205 -11.87 11.29 15.70
C GLN A 205 -11.31 11.50 14.28
N GLY A 206 -12.15 12.01 13.38
CA GLY A 206 -11.78 12.17 11.99
C GLY A 206 -12.41 13.37 11.30
N GLU A 207 -12.14 13.45 10.01
CA GLU A 207 -12.82 14.31 9.04
C GLU A 207 -13.80 13.48 8.25
#